data_478ae8ac563f1cb73f5117e54ae7b9d7
#
_entry.id   478ae8ac563f1cb73f5117e54ae7b9d7
#
_cell.length_a   1.000
_cell.length_b   1.000
_cell.length_c   1.000
_cell.angle_alpha   90.00
_cell.angle_beta   90.00
_cell.angle_gamma   90.00
#
_symmetry.space_group_name_H-M   'P 1'
#
loop_
_entity.id
_entity.type
_entity.pdbx_description
1 polymer ?
#
loop_
_entity_poly.entity_id
_entity_poly.type
_entity_poly.pdbx_seq_one_letter_code
_entity_poly.pdbx_strand_id
1 'polypeptide(L)'
;MRKKITVVGAGNVGATVAQRLFERGYADVVMVDIVEGLPQGKALDMLESGPVLGTDAQITGTNSYEDTAGSDVAIITAGIARKPGMSRDDLLFTNMDIVGGVAEQIARYSPQCILIVVSNPLDAMAQQTLDVTHFPRERIIGMAGILDTARFRTFLAQELGVSVEDVQAYVLGGHGDTMVPLVESTTVGGIPITQLMPKEVAERIVQRARDGGAEIVGLLKTGSAYYAPSAAVAQMVDSIILDKKRILPCAAYLQGEYGIDGLFLGVPVKLGAGGIEEIIQVQLSSEEKAALDKSAGAVKELVEAMANRAATTSSP
;
A
#
# COMPACT_ATOMS: atom_id res chain seq x y z
N MET A 1 14.32 21.90 -9.50
CA MET A 1 14.79 20.96 -8.47
C MET A 1 14.01 19.68 -8.69
N ARG A 2 14.67 18.50 -8.66
CA ARG A 2 13.97 17.22 -8.70
C ARG A 2 13.09 17.07 -7.46
N LYS A 3 12.02 16.31 -7.57
CA LYS A 3 11.22 15.89 -6.43
C LYS A 3 12.06 15.01 -5.50
N LYS A 4 11.72 14.98 -4.21
CA LYS A 4 12.37 14.10 -3.23
C LYS A 4 11.38 13.08 -2.71
N ILE A 5 11.79 11.82 -2.68
CA ILE A 5 11.01 10.72 -2.17
C ILE A 5 11.78 10.04 -1.05
N THR A 6 11.16 9.88 0.10
CA THR A 6 11.72 9.08 1.20
C THR A 6 11.08 7.70 1.25
N VAL A 7 11.92 6.67 1.43
CA VAL A 7 11.49 5.29 1.71
C VAL A 7 12.01 4.90 3.09
N VAL A 8 11.11 4.65 4.03
CA VAL A 8 11.46 4.22 5.39
C VAL A 8 11.32 2.70 5.49
N GLY A 9 12.45 2.06 5.79
CA GLY A 9 12.64 0.61 5.77
C GLY A 9 13.46 0.19 4.54
N ALA A 10 14.70 -0.28 4.75
CA ALA A 10 15.59 -0.79 3.70
C ALA A 10 15.51 -2.32 3.54
N GLY A 11 14.40 -2.92 3.97
CA GLY A 11 14.11 -4.34 3.75
C GLY A 11 13.84 -4.64 2.26
N ASN A 12 13.33 -5.84 1.97
CA ASN A 12 13.08 -6.25 0.58
C ASN A 12 12.08 -5.35 -0.14
N VAL A 13 10.96 -4.99 0.49
CA VAL A 13 9.94 -4.11 -0.11
C VAL A 13 10.52 -2.72 -0.34
N GLY A 14 11.06 -2.08 0.73
CA GLY A 14 11.53 -0.71 0.65
C GLY A 14 12.70 -0.54 -0.31
N ALA A 15 13.69 -1.44 -0.29
CA ALA A 15 14.81 -1.38 -1.25
C ALA A 15 14.34 -1.55 -2.70
N THR A 16 13.38 -2.46 -2.96
CA THR A 16 12.84 -2.63 -4.31
C THR A 16 11.97 -1.44 -4.75
N VAL A 17 11.26 -0.79 -3.82
CA VAL A 17 10.58 0.49 -4.11
C VAL A 17 11.61 1.57 -4.46
N ALA A 18 12.64 1.73 -3.63
CA ALA A 18 13.69 2.73 -3.84
C ALA A 18 14.38 2.54 -5.20
N GLN A 19 14.74 1.30 -5.56
CA GLN A 19 15.29 0.96 -6.87
C GLN A 19 14.34 1.37 -8.01
N ARG A 20 13.05 0.97 -7.95
CA ARG A 20 12.07 1.29 -9.00
C ARG A 20 11.90 2.79 -9.19
N LEU A 21 11.93 3.58 -8.10
CA LEU A 21 11.80 5.03 -8.15
C LEU A 21 13.07 5.72 -8.66
N PHE A 22 14.25 5.23 -8.26
CA PHE A 22 15.52 5.69 -8.77
C PHE A 22 15.66 5.47 -10.30
N GLU A 23 15.29 4.30 -10.79
CA GLU A 23 15.28 3.96 -12.21
C GLU A 23 14.37 4.86 -13.07
N ARG A 24 13.33 5.46 -12.48
CA ARG A 24 12.44 6.41 -13.18
C ARG A 24 13.07 7.76 -13.45
N GLY A 25 14.09 8.18 -12.72
CA GLY A 25 14.89 9.38 -12.96
C GLY A 25 14.19 10.72 -12.68
N TYR A 26 12.90 10.74 -12.30
CA TYR A 26 12.16 12.00 -12.07
C TYR A 26 12.31 12.57 -10.65
N ALA A 27 12.79 11.78 -9.70
CA ALA A 27 12.96 12.19 -8.30
C ALA A 27 14.26 11.67 -7.72
N ASP A 28 14.80 12.36 -6.73
CA ASP A 28 15.87 11.87 -5.87
C ASP A 28 15.26 11.05 -4.73
N VAL A 29 15.93 10.00 -4.29
CA VAL A 29 15.44 9.03 -3.30
C VAL A 29 16.30 9.05 -2.04
N VAL A 30 15.68 9.09 -0.87
CA VAL A 30 16.31 8.89 0.43
C VAL A 30 15.78 7.60 1.04
N MET A 31 16.64 6.67 1.36
CA MET A 31 16.30 5.41 2.00
C MET A 31 16.77 5.41 3.45
N VAL A 32 15.83 5.27 4.39
CA VAL A 32 16.10 5.30 5.84
C VAL A 32 15.89 3.92 6.44
N ASP A 33 16.81 3.49 7.29
CA ASP A 33 16.64 2.28 8.12
C ASP A 33 17.38 2.45 9.45
N ILE A 34 16.95 1.71 10.46
CA ILE A 34 17.60 1.69 11.77
C ILE A 34 18.87 0.85 11.79
N VAL A 35 19.04 -0.06 10.82
CA VAL A 35 20.22 -0.93 10.72
C VAL A 35 21.35 -0.16 10.07
N GLU A 36 22.41 0.10 10.85
CA GLU A 36 23.59 0.83 10.37
C GLU A 36 24.24 0.13 9.17
N GLY A 37 24.61 0.91 8.16
CA GLY A 37 25.24 0.42 6.93
C GLY A 37 24.29 -0.20 5.91
N LEU A 38 23.12 -0.71 6.32
CA LEU A 38 22.20 -1.38 5.41
C LEU A 38 21.62 -0.44 4.33
N PRO A 39 21.01 0.71 4.69
CA PRO A 39 20.51 1.62 3.68
C PRO A 39 21.63 2.23 2.84
N GLN A 40 22.80 2.54 3.45
CA GLN A 40 23.94 3.11 2.75
C GLN A 40 24.48 2.16 1.69
N GLY A 41 24.71 0.89 2.04
CA GLY A 41 25.23 -0.11 1.11
C GLY A 41 24.29 -0.34 -0.07
N LYS A 42 22.98 -0.49 0.18
CA LYS A 42 21.98 -0.66 -0.88
C LYS A 42 21.85 0.57 -1.77
N ALA A 43 21.87 1.77 -1.19
CA ALA A 43 21.78 3.01 -1.95
C ALA A 43 23.01 3.21 -2.83
N LEU A 44 24.20 2.88 -2.34
CA LEU A 44 25.44 2.97 -3.12
C LEU A 44 25.40 2.02 -4.33
N ASP A 45 25.02 0.76 -4.13
CA ASP A 45 24.89 -0.23 -5.20
C ASP A 45 23.88 0.23 -6.28
N MET A 46 22.72 0.78 -5.85
CA MET A 46 21.75 1.37 -6.78
C MET A 46 22.31 2.60 -7.50
N LEU A 47 23.04 3.48 -6.81
CA LEU A 47 23.65 4.68 -7.39
C LEU A 47 24.67 4.31 -8.47
N GLU A 48 25.49 3.28 -8.24
CA GLU A 48 26.47 2.76 -9.20
C GLU A 48 25.82 2.18 -10.47
N SER A 49 24.55 1.77 -10.41
CA SER A 49 23.79 1.37 -11.60
C SER A 49 23.34 2.55 -12.47
N GLY A 50 23.36 3.77 -11.95
CA GLY A 50 22.91 4.99 -12.64
C GLY A 50 23.52 5.21 -14.01
N PRO A 51 24.84 5.13 -14.20
CA PRO A 51 25.48 5.27 -15.51
C PRO A 51 25.02 4.23 -16.54
N VAL A 52 24.70 3.02 -16.10
CA VAL A 52 24.22 1.92 -16.96
C VAL A 52 22.75 2.16 -17.37
N LEU A 53 21.96 2.68 -16.45
CA LEU A 53 20.54 2.98 -16.65
C LEU A 53 20.29 4.32 -17.37
N GLY A 54 21.32 5.19 -17.42
CA GLY A 54 21.20 6.52 -17.98
C GLY A 54 20.37 7.47 -17.12
N THR A 55 20.42 7.32 -15.79
CA THR A 55 19.74 8.23 -14.85
C THR A 55 20.73 9.07 -14.06
N ASP A 56 20.43 10.37 -13.92
CA ASP A 56 21.16 11.31 -13.05
C ASP A 56 20.45 11.55 -11.71
N ALA A 57 19.41 10.79 -11.40
CA ALA A 57 18.75 10.84 -10.09
C ALA A 57 19.77 10.45 -8.99
N GLN A 58 19.58 10.99 -7.81
CA GLN A 58 20.39 10.64 -6.66
C GLN A 58 19.63 9.68 -5.77
N ILE A 59 20.36 8.73 -5.15
CA ILE A 59 19.82 7.89 -4.09
C ILE A 59 20.80 7.88 -2.92
N THR A 60 20.29 8.14 -1.72
CA THR A 60 21.08 8.22 -0.48
C THR A 60 20.50 7.27 0.54
N GLY A 61 21.34 6.49 1.18
CA GLY A 61 21.00 5.69 2.35
C GLY A 61 21.43 6.37 3.64
N THR A 62 20.58 6.36 4.66
CA THR A 62 20.86 7.05 5.93
C THR A 62 20.21 6.34 7.12
N ASN A 63 20.73 6.59 8.32
CA ASN A 63 20.10 6.22 9.59
C ASN A 63 19.48 7.46 10.30
N SER A 64 19.53 8.65 9.66
CA SER A 64 18.99 9.89 10.19
C SER A 64 17.76 10.35 9.41
N TYR A 65 16.70 10.75 10.13
CA TYR A 65 15.52 11.36 9.51
C TYR A 65 15.76 12.81 9.05
N GLU A 66 16.85 13.46 9.45
CA GLU A 66 17.20 14.82 8.97
C GLU A 66 17.37 14.86 7.46
N ASP A 67 17.92 13.80 6.87
CA ASP A 67 18.13 13.69 5.43
C ASP A 67 16.79 13.61 4.65
N THR A 68 15.70 13.25 5.32
CA THR A 68 14.35 13.17 4.73
C THR A 68 13.69 14.54 4.59
N ALA A 69 14.28 15.61 5.14
CA ALA A 69 13.68 16.92 5.19
C ALA A 69 13.24 17.42 3.81
N GLY A 70 11.99 17.92 3.73
CA GLY A 70 11.42 18.46 2.50
C GLY A 70 11.05 17.41 1.45
N SER A 71 10.78 16.16 1.83
CA SER A 71 10.27 15.14 0.92
C SER A 71 8.88 15.51 0.39
N ASP A 72 8.63 15.25 -0.90
CA ASP A 72 7.31 15.39 -1.52
C ASP A 72 6.42 14.19 -1.20
N VAL A 73 7.00 12.99 -1.18
CA VAL A 73 6.33 11.74 -0.83
C VAL A 73 7.20 10.96 0.15
N ALA A 74 6.61 10.38 1.18
CA ALA A 74 7.27 9.42 2.04
C ALA A 74 6.51 8.10 2.06
N ILE A 75 7.25 6.98 2.03
CA ILE A 75 6.73 5.63 1.93
C ILE A 75 7.16 4.87 3.17
N ILE A 76 6.20 4.39 3.96
CA ILE A 76 6.44 3.65 5.19
C ILE A 76 6.35 2.15 4.90
N THR A 77 7.50 1.49 4.82
CA THR A 77 7.61 0.03 4.71
C THR A 77 8.19 -0.60 5.98
N ALA A 78 8.50 0.23 6.97
CA ALA A 78 9.05 -0.19 8.25
C ALA A 78 8.02 -0.98 9.05
N GLY A 79 8.47 -2.01 9.74
CA GLY A 79 7.65 -2.91 10.53
C GLY A 79 8.23 -4.32 10.51
N ILE A 80 7.64 -5.18 11.32
CA ILE A 80 8.00 -6.60 11.35
C ILE A 80 6.97 -7.45 10.63
N ALA A 81 7.42 -8.53 10.00
CA ALA A 81 6.53 -9.59 9.52
C ALA A 81 6.12 -10.51 10.69
N ARG A 82 4.95 -11.12 10.58
CA ARG A 82 4.47 -12.09 11.58
C ARG A 82 5.46 -13.25 11.70
N LYS A 83 5.91 -13.49 12.94
CA LYS A 83 6.79 -14.61 13.26
C LYS A 83 5.98 -15.82 13.77
N PRO A 84 6.51 -17.05 13.66
CA PRO A 84 5.89 -18.21 14.30
C PRO A 84 5.68 -17.98 15.80
N GLY A 85 4.48 -18.28 16.30
CA GLY A 85 4.11 -18.08 17.71
C GLY A 85 3.63 -16.66 18.07
N MET A 86 3.73 -15.69 17.16
CA MET A 86 3.23 -14.33 17.39
C MET A 86 1.71 -14.28 17.15
N SER A 87 0.97 -13.71 18.09
CA SER A 87 -0.47 -13.45 17.95
C SER A 87 -0.73 -12.34 16.91
N ARG A 88 -2.01 -12.14 16.53
CA ARG A 88 -2.40 -11.00 15.71
C ARG A 88 -2.20 -9.67 16.45
N ASP A 89 -2.52 -9.65 17.73
CA ASP A 89 -2.41 -8.45 18.58
C ASP A 89 -0.94 -8.07 18.82
N ASP A 90 -0.05 -9.05 19.02
CA ASP A 90 1.39 -8.78 19.15
C ASP A 90 1.94 -8.10 17.90
N LEU A 91 1.55 -8.57 16.71
CA LEU A 91 1.96 -7.97 15.45
C LEU A 91 1.37 -6.56 15.30
N LEU A 92 0.07 -6.40 15.57
CA LEU A 92 -0.64 -5.12 15.48
C LEU A 92 0.05 -4.07 16.36
N PHE A 93 0.28 -4.39 17.63
CA PHE A 93 0.81 -3.44 18.58
C PHE A 93 2.29 -3.12 18.35
N THR A 94 3.08 -4.12 17.96
CA THR A 94 4.49 -3.87 17.61
C THR A 94 4.60 -2.94 16.39
N ASN A 95 3.81 -3.20 15.35
CA ASN A 95 3.84 -2.35 14.17
C ASN A 95 3.20 -0.98 14.38
N MET A 96 2.19 -0.87 15.25
CA MET A 96 1.63 0.41 15.71
C MET A 96 2.72 1.32 16.29
N ASP A 97 3.55 0.79 17.21
CA ASP A 97 4.64 1.56 17.82
C ASP A 97 5.70 1.96 16.78
N ILE A 98 6.10 1.03 15.90
CA ILE A 98 7.10 1.30 14.86
C ILE A 98 6.59 2.35 13.87
N VAL A 99 5.39 2.15 13.31
CA VAL A 99 4.81 3.05 12.30
C VAL A 99 4.49 4.41 12.90
N GLY A 100 3.99 4.46 14.14
CA GLY A 100 3.76 5.72 14.86
C GLY A 100 5.04 6.54 14.99
N GLY A 101 6.12 5.93 15.50
CA GLY A 101 7.41 6.62 15.63
C GLY A 101 8.00 7.08 14.30
N VAL A 102 7.85 6.27 13.24
CA VAL A 102 8.26 6.65 11.87
C VAL A 102 7.43 7.85 11.38
N ALA A 103 6.12 7.80 11.55
CA ALA A 103 5.20 8.84 11.10
C ALA A 103 5.47 10.19 11.79
N GLU A 104 5.78 10.18 13.10
CA GLU A 104 6.20 11.37 13.85
C GLU A 104 7.45 12.01 13.26
N GLN A 105 8.48 11.19 12.99
CA GLN A 105 9.73 11.69 12.41
C GLN A 105 9.49 12.30 11.02
N ILE A 106 8.73 11.62 10.17
CA ILE A 106 8.42 12.14 8.83
C ILE A 106 7.60 13.43 8.92
N ALA A 107 6.60 13.50 9.81
CA ALA A 107 5.81 14.71 10.00
C ALA A 107 6.68 15.90 10.47
N ARG A 108 7.68 15.63 11.31
CA ARG A 108 8.62 16.64 11.78
C ARG A 108 9.49 17.23 10.68
N TYR A 109 10.06 16.39 9.81
CA TYR A 109 11.03 16.81 8.79
C TYR A 109 10.40 17.13 7.43
N SER A 110 9.21 16.56 7.16
CA SER A 110 8.50 16.72 5.88
C SER A 110 6.99 16.94 6.10
N PRO A 111 6.59 18.05 6.77
CA PRO A 111 5.19 18.28 7.19
C PRO A 111 4.20 18.48 6.03
N GLN A 112 4.68 18.64 4.80
CA GLN A 112 3.84 18.82 3.62
C GLN A 112 3.81 17.60 2.70
N CYS A 113 4.51 16.52 3.04
CA CYS A 113 4.59 15.33 2.18
C CYS A 113 3.25 14.58 2.11
N ILE A 114 3.13 13.75 1.10
CA ILE A 114 2.11 12.70 1.00
C ILE A 114 2.72 11.43 1.57
N LEU A 115 1.99 10.73 2.44
CA LEU A 115 2.41 9.49 3.08
C LEU A 115 1.74 8.29 2.41
N ILE A 116 2.53 7.33 1.95
CA ILE A 116 2.06 6.03 1.47
C ILE A 116 2.43 4.98 2.51
N VAL A 117 1.44 4.34 3.10
CA VAL A 117 1.62 3.28 4.09
C VAL A 117 1.59 1.91 3.41
N VAL A 118 2.58 1.07 3.72
CA VAL A 118 2.73 -0.30 3.17
C VAL A 118 2.77 -1.35 4.29
N SER A 119 3.11 -0.92 5.51
CA SER A 119 3.23 -1.78 6.68
C SER A 119 1.89 -2.41 7.07
N ASN A 120 1.94 -3.65 7.57
CA ASN A 120 0.76 -4.42 7.95
C ASN A 120 0.57 -4.51 9.48
N PRO A 121 -0.68 -4.64 9.95
CA PRO A 121 -1.96 -4.63 9.22
C PRO A 121 -2.26 -3.28 8.57
N LEU A 122 -2.42 -3.26 7.25
CA LEU A 122 -2.33 -2.02 6.45
C LEU A 122 -3.31 -0.93 6.90
N ASP A 123 -4.60 -1.26 6.97
CA ASP A 123 -5.65 -0.28 7.26
C ASP A 123 -5.47 0.31 8.68
N ALA A 124 -5.06 -0.53 9.64
CA ALA A 124 -4.73 -0.11 11.01
C ALA A 124 -3.47 0.77 11.05
N MET A 125 -2.45 0.47 10.25
CA MET A 125 -1.22 1.27 10.18
C MET A 125 -1.46 2.62 9.49
N ALA A 126 -2.35 2.67 8.49
CA ALA A 126 -2.79 3.92 7.89
C ALA A 126 -3.56 4.79 8.91
N GLN A 127 -4.43 4.17 9.74
CA GLN A 127 -5.11 4.85 10.84
C GLN A 127 -4.10 5.42 11.84
N GLN A 128 -3.15 4.61 12.31
CA GLN A 128 -2.09 5.06 13.23
C GLN A 128 -1.30 6.25 12.66
N THR A 129 -1.00 6.21 11.35
CA THR A 129 -0.29 7.29 10.68
C THR A 129 -1.10 8.58 10.67
N LEU A 130 -2.41 8.51 10.41
CA LEU A 130 -3.31 9.66 10.48
C LEU A 130 -3.39 10.23 11.88
N ASP A 131 -3.61 9.36 12.89
CA ASP A 131 -3.78 9.75 14.29
C ASP A 131 -2.54 10.44 14.86
N VAL A 132 -1.34 10.01 14.44
CA VAL A 132 -0.07 10.57 14.93
C VAL A 132 0.31 11.86 14.18
N THR A 133 0.15 11.88 12.86
CA THR A 133 0.59 13.04 12.06
C THR A 133 -0.40 14.18 12.03
N HIS A 134 -1.68 13.91 12.22
CA HIS A 134 -2.79 14.85 12.03
C HIS A 134 -2.77 15.52 10.64
N PHE A 135 -2.21 14.82 9.64
CA PHE A 135 -2.23 15.30 8.26
C PHE A 135 -3.67 15.27 7.71
N PRO A 136 -3.99 16.12 6.72
CA PRO A 136 -5.23 15.96 5.97
C PRO A 136 -5.36 14.52 5.43
N ARG A 137 -6.58 13.97 5.50
CA ARG A 137 -6.84 12.56 5.10
C ARG A 137 -6.41 12.26 3.66
N GLU A 138 -6.45 13.28 2.80
CA GLU A 138 -6.06 13.18 1.39
C GLU A 138 -4.57 12.88 1.20
N ARG A 139 -3.76 13.16 2.22
CA ARG A 139 -2.31 12.95 2.20
C ARG A 139 -1.85 11.65 2.87
N ILE A 140 -2.76 10.86 3.43
CA ILE A 140 -2.47 9.53 4.00
C ILE A 140 -3.14 8.47 3.13
N ILE A 141 -2.34 7.58 2.54
CA ILE A 141 -2.82 6.62 1.55
C ILE A 141 -2.24 5.25 1.86
N GLY A 142 -3.09 4.23 1.95
CA GLY A 142 -2.63 2.86 2.12
C GLY A 142 -2.48 2.12 0.78
N MET A 143 -1.36 1.40 0.60
CA MET A 143 -1.14 0.50 -0.54
C MET A 143 -1.82 -0.83 -0.25
N ALA A 144 -3.06 -1.00 -0.74
CA ALA A 144 -3.93 -2.15 -0.49
C ALA A 144 -4.49 -2.74 -1.79
N GLY A 145 -5.66 -2.29 -2.19
CA GLY A 145 -6.41 -2.79 -3.33
C GLY A 145 -5.65 -2.79 -4.64
N ILE A 146 -4.70 -1.88 -4.84
CA ILE A 146 -3.86 -1.85 -6.04
C ILE A 146 -3.04 -3.15 -6.20
N LEU A 147 -2.51 -3.70 -5.11
CA LEU A 147 -1.81 -4.99 -5.12
C LEU A 147 -2.79 -6.15 -5.30
N ASP A 148 -3.90 -6.14 -4.56
CA ASP A 148 -4.90 -7.21 -4.62
C ASP A 148 -5.56 -7.26 -6.00
N THR A 149 -5.84 -6.10 -6.60
CA THR A 149 -6.30 -5.98 -7.99
C THR A 149 -5.27 -6.52 -8.99
N ALA A 150 -3.97 -6.25 -8.78
CA ALA A 150 -2.93 -6.78 -9.65
C ALA A 150 -2.89 -8.32 -9.64
N ARG A 151 -3.05 -8.95 -8.48
CA ARG A 151 -3.16 -10.41 -8.34
C ARG A 151 -4.39 -10.94 -9.09
N PHE A 152 -5.56 -10.34 -8.84
CA PHE A 152 -6.81 -10.73 -9.49
C PHE A 152 -6.72 -10.62 -11.01
N ARG A 153 -6.21 -9.50 -11.54
CA ARG A 153 -5.97 -9.30 -12.97
C ARG A 153 -5.01 -10.35 -13.56
N THR A 154 -3.93 -10.67 -12.85
CA THR A 154 -2.97 -11.68 -13.29
C THR A 154 -3.62 -13.05 -13.44
N PHE A 155 -4.40 -13.48 -12.46
CA PHE A 155 -5.04 -14.79 -12.50
C PHE A 155 -6.16 -14.87 -13.51
N LEU A 156 -6.92 -13.78 -13.73
CA LEU A 156 -7.89 -13.69 -14.82
C LEU A 156 -7.23 -13.80 -16.20
N ALA A 157 -6.15 -13.06 -16.40
CA ALA A 157 -5.42 -13.09 -17.68
C ALA A 157 -4.84 -14.48 -17.97
N GLN A 158 -4.30 -15.17 -16.96
CA GLN A 158 -3.80 -16.54 -17.07
C GLN A 158 -4.90 -17.54 -17.41
N GLU A 159 -6.06 -17.45 -16.75
CA GLU A 159 -7.20 -18.35 -17.02
C GLU A 159 -7.74 -18.19 -18.44
N LEU A 160 -7.84 -16.96 -18.92
CA LEU A 160 -8.38 -16.65 -20.24
C LEU A 160 -7.35 -16.69 -21.37
N GLY A 161 -6.06 -16.78 -21.05
CA GLY A 161 -4.98 -16.75 -22.05
C GLY A 161 -4.86 -15.40 -22.78
N VAL A 162 -5.12 -14.28 -22.08
CA VAL A 162 -5.12 -12.92 -22.65
C VAL A 162 -4.05 -12.04 -22.00
N SER A 163 -3.80 -10.85 -22.59
CA SER A 163 -2.93 -9.85 -21.99
C SER A 163 -3.54 -9.29 -20.71
N VAL A 164 -2.71 -9.06 -19.69
CA VAL A 164 -3.10 -8.35 -18.45
C VAL A 164 -3.50 -6.89 -18.73
N GLU A 165 -3.11 -6.32 -19.87
CA GLU A 165 -3.47 -4.95 -20.26
C GLU A 165 -4.97 -4.83 -20.57
N ASP A 166 -5.58 -5.90 -21.06
CA ASP A 166 -7.01 -5.95 -21.39
C ASP A 166 -7.90 -6.16 -20.15
N VAL A 167 -7.34 -6.61 -19.02
CA VAL A 167 -8.12 -6.87 -17.81
C VAL A 167 -8.29 -5.58 -16.99
N GLN A 168 -9.54 -5.16 -16.82
CA GLN A 168 -9.93 -4.05 -15.96
C GLN A 168 -10.71 -4.58 -14.75
N ALA A 169 -10.21 -4.36 -13.57
CA ALA A 169 -10.80 -4.87 -12.33
C ALA A 169 -10.52 -3.93 -11.16
N TYR A 170 -11.34 -4.05 -10.12
CA TYR A 170 -11.13 -3.41 -8.83
C TYR A 170 -11.31 -4.41 -7.70
N VAL A 171 -10.47 -4.30 -6.68
CA VAL A 171 -10.61 -5.00 -5.41
C VAL A 171 -10.72 -3.95 -4.32
N LEU A 172 -11.82 -3.97 -3.60
CA LEU A 172 -12.15 -3.06 -2.50
C LEU A 172 -11.98 -3.75 -1.14
N GLY A 173 -12.29 -3.02 -0.07
CA GLY A 173 -12.27 -3.54 1.29
C GLY A 173 -10.91 -3.47 1.97
N GLY A 174 -10.81 -4.00 3.19
CA GLY A 174 -9.56 -4.13 3.94
C GLY A 174 -8.58 -5.07 3.26
N HIS A 175 -7.30 -4.76 3.41
CA HIS A 175 -6.23 -5.56 2.81
C HIS A 175 -6.11 -6.94 3.47
N GLY A 176 -6.26 -8.01 2.69
CA GLY A 176 -6.13 -9.40 3.12
C GLY A 176 -7.38 -10.24 2.87
N ASP A 177 -7.72 -11.13 3.82
CA ASP A 177 -8.76 -12.16 3.65
C ASP A 177 -10.17 -11.59 3.40
N THR A 178 -10.42 -10.35 3.83
CA THR A 178 -11.72 -9.67 3.70
C THR A 178 -11.84 -8.78 2.47
N MET A 179 -10.87 -8.80 1.57
CA MET A 179 -10.91 -8.05 0.32
C MET A 179 -12.15 -8.40 -0.53
N VAL A 180 -12.65 -7.44 -1.29
CA VAL A 180 -13.88 -7.53 -2.07
C VAL A 180 -13.60 -7.28 -3.55
N PRO A 181 -13.26 -8.31 -4.34
CA PRO A 181 -13.16 -8.18 -5.79
C PRO A 181 -14.53 -7.89 -6.43
N LEU A 182 -14.61 -6.86 -7.25
CA LEU A 182 -15.83 -6.48 -7.96
C LEU A 182 -15.97 -7.29 -9.25
N VAL A 183 -16.53 -8.50 -9.13
CA VAL A 183 -16.64 -9.45 -10.24
C VAL A 183 -17.56 -8.94 -11.34
N GLU A 184 -18.70 -8.34 -10.98
CA GLU A 184 -19.71 -7.88 -11.95
C GLU A 184 -19.23 -6.70 -12.80
N SER A 185 -18.37 -5.84 -12.26
CA SER A 185 -17.80 -4.70 -12.98
C SER A 185 -16.44 -5.01 -13.63
N THR A 186 -15.90 -6.22 -13.42
CA THR A 186 -14.64 -6.64 -14.03
C THR A 186 -14.83 -6.98 -15.51
N THR A 187 -13.95 -6.43 -16.37
CA THR A 187 -14.01 -6.64 -17.82
C THR A 187 -12.66 -7.07 -18.40
N VAL A 188 -12.71 -7.73 -19.54
CA VAL A 188 -11.56 -8.04 -20.38
C VAL A 188 -11.84 -7.51 -21.79
N GLY A 189 -11.03 -6.55 -22.25
CA GLY A 189 -11.29 -5.87 -23.51
C GLY A 189 -12.66 -5.19 -23.58
N GLY A 190 -13.19 -4.75 -22.42
CA GLY A 190 -14.54 -4.17 -22.28
C GLY A 190 -15.69 -5.18 -22.19
N ILE A 191 -15.41 -6.48 -22.26
CA ILE A 191 -16.41 -7.56 -22.13
C ILE A 191 -16.47 -7.98 -20.65
N PRO A 192 -17.65 -7.99 -19.98
CA PRO A 192 -17.78 -8.48 -18.62
C PRO A 192 -17.30 -9.93 -18.48
N ILE A 193 -16.54 -10.22 -17.42
CA ILE A 193 -16.01 -11.58 -17.21
C ILE A 193 -17.11 -12.62 -17.00
N THR A 194 -18.29 -12.21 -16.54
CA THR A 194 -19.48 -13.05 -16.40
C THR A 194 -19.99 -13.62 -17.73
N GLN A 195 -19.56 -13.03 -18.87
CA GLN A 195 -19.83 -13.54 -20.22
C GLN A 195 -18.69 -14.41 -20.76
N LEU A 196 -17.50 -14.36 -20.15
CA LEU A 196 -16.30 -15.04 -20.62
C LEU A 196 -15.99 -16.32 -19.85
N MET A 197 -16.53 -16.48 -18.63
CA MET A 197 -16.30 -17.66 -17.81
C MET A 197 -17.48 -17.97 -16.91
N PRO A 198 -17.66 -19.26 -16.49
CA PRO A 198 -18.62 -19.64 -15.48
C PRO A 198 -18.33 -19.00 -14.12
N LYS A 199 -19.40 -18.80 -13.31
CA LYS A 199 -19.30 -18.20 -11.98
C LYS A 199 -18.31 -18.93 -11.07
N GLU A 200 -18.30 -20.26 -11.10
CA GLU A 200 -17.43 -21.12 -10.27
C GLU A 200 -15.94 -20.90 -10.60
N VAL A 201 -15.64 -20.59 -11.86
CA VAL A 201 -14.26 -20.27 -12.29
C VAL A 201 -13.86 -18.91 -11.74
N ALA A 202 -14.73 -17.90 -11.84
CA ALA A 202 -14.47 -16.57 -11.28
C ALA A 202 -14.27 -16.64 -9.75
N GLU A 203 -15.10 -17.40 -9.02
CA GLU A 203 -14.99 -17.60 -7.57
C GLU A 203 -13.65 -18.27 -7.18
N ARG A 204 -13.19 -19.26 -7.94
CA ARG A 204 -11.88 -19.91 -7.74
C ARG A 204 -10.73 -18.89 -7.90
N ILE A 205 -10.82 -18.02 -8.89
CA ILE A 205 -9.82 -16.97 -9.14
C ILE A 205 -9.84 -15.93 -8.02
N VAL A 206 -11.02 -15.50 -7.57
CA VAL A 206 -11.19 -14.63 -6.41
C VAL A 206 -10.51 -15.22 -5.18
N GLN A 207 -10.77 -16.51 -4.89
CA GLN A 207 -10.15 -17.17 -3.75
C GLN A 207 -8.63 -17.22 -3.88
N ARG A 208 -8.10 -17.57 -5.06
CA ARG A 208 -6.65 -17.56 -5.30
C ARG A 208 -6.04 -16.17 -5.12
N ALA A 209 -6.76 -15.11 -5.51
CA ALA A 209 -6.29 -13.73 -5.30
C ALA A 209 -6.20 -13.38 -3.81
N ARG A 210 -7.17 -13.84 -2.99
CA ARG A 210 -7.13 -13.70 -1.52
C ARG A 210 -5.92 -14.43 -0.92
N ASP A 211 -5.66 -15.63 -1.39
CA ASP A 211 -4.57 -16.50 -0.91
C ASP A 211 -3.21 -16.12 -1.51
N GLY A 212 -3.14 -15.20 -2.46
CA GLY A 212 -1.94 -14.89 -3.24
C GLY A 212 -0.72 -14.50 -2.40
N GLY A 213 -0.91 -13.84 -1.26
CA GLY A 213 0.16 -13.58 -0.31
C GLY A 213 0.68 -14.85 0.37
N ALA A 214 -0.24 -15.70 0.83
CA ALA A 214 0.09 -16.97 1.47
C ALA A 214 0.73 -17.96 0.50
N GLU A 215 0.27 -18.03 -0.75
CA GLU A 215 0.86 -18.84 -1.84
C GLU A 215 2.35 -18.50 -2.02
N ILE A 216 2.70 -17.20 -2.08
CA ILE A 216 4.09 -16.75 -2.24
C ILE A 216 4.94 -17.10 -1.00
N VAL A 217 4.43 -16.87 0.21
CA VAL A 217 5.12 -17.25 1.46
C VAL A 217 5.36 -18.75 1.51
N GLY A 218 4.37 -19.54 1.12
CA GLY A 218 4.47 -21.00 1.04
C GLY A 218 5.57 -21.50 0.08
N LEU A 219 5.78 -20.79 -1.04
CA LEU A 219 6.82 -21.10 -2.02
C LEU A 219 8.20 -20.63 -1.57
N LEU A 220 8.31 -19.39 -1.06
CA LEU A 220 9.58 -18.79 -0.65
C LEU A 220 10.15 -19.40 0.64
N LYS A 221 9.29 -19.97 1.51
CA LYS A 221 9.64 -20.51 2.84
C LYS A 221 10.15 -19.46 3.83
N THR A 222 10.76 -18.38 3.36
CA THR A 222 11.26 -17.26 4.16
C THR A 222 10.87 -15.94 3.48
N GLY A 223 10.47 -14.94 4.28
CA GLY A 223 10.05 -13.63 3.77
C GLY A 223 8.61 -13.62 3.23
N SER A 224 8.30 -12.60 2.46
CA SER A 224 6.98 -12.36 1.85
C SER A 224 7.14 -11.77 0.44
N ALA A 225 6.03 -11.57 -0.26
CA ALA A 225 6.04 -10.86 -1.55
C ALA A 225 6.64 -9.45 -1.41
N TYR A 226 7.49 -9.05 -2.35
CA TYR A 226 8.07 -7.71 -2.38
C TYR A 226 8.17 -7.09 -3.79
N TYR A 227 8.18 -7.89 -4.85
CA TYR A 227 8.19 -7.35 -6.22
C TYR A 227 6.87 -6.70 -6.62
N ALA A 228 5.75 -7.38 -6.39
CA ALA A 228 4.43 -6.86 -6.72
C ALA A 228 4.02 -5.67 -5.83
N PRO A 229 4.17 -5.71 -4.48
CA PRO A 229 3.89 -4.54 -3.65
C PRO A 229 4.76 -3.34 -4.03
N SER A 230 6.05 -3.54 -4.34
CA SER A 230 6.92 -2.45 -4.78
C SER A 230 6.49 -1.85 -6.12
N ALA A 231 5.99 -2.66 -7.05
CA ALA A 231 5.42 -2.16 -8.31
C ALA A 231 4.14 -1.36 -8.08
N ALA A 232 3.28 -1.81 -7.15
CA ALA A 232 2.06 -1.12 -6.76
C ALA A 232 2.38 0.27 -6.17
N VAL A 233 3.32 0.35 -5.22
CA VAL A 233 3.78 1.63 -4.65
C VAL A 233 4.36 2.54 -5.72
N ALA A 234 5.21 2.02 -6.61
CA ALA A 234 5.80 2.82 -7.68
C ALA A 234 4.72 3.40 -8.62
N GLN A 235 3.65 2.66 -8.90
CA GLN A 235 2.52 3.16 -9.68
C GLN A 235 1.77 4.28 -8.95
N MET A 236 1.59 4.18 -7.63
CA MET A 236 0.99 5.26 -6.83
C MET A 236 1.86 6.52 -6.87
N VAL A 237 3.17 6.38 -6.66
CA VAL A 237 4.13 7.49 -6.72
C VAL A 237 4.17 8.12 -8.11
N ASP A 238 4.16 7.32 -9.18
CA ASP A 238 4.06 7.83 -10.57
C ASP A 238 2.80 8.69 -10.75
N SER A 239 1.67 8.29 -10.14
CA SER A 239 0.43 9.06 -10.24
C SER A 239 0.51 10.40 -9.50
N ILE A 240 1.16 10.42 -8.34
CA ILE A 240 1.34 11.63 -7.51
C ILE A 240 2.36 12.57 -8.14
N ILE A 241 3.58 12.10 -8.39
CA ILE A 241 4.71 12.94 -8.81
C ILE A 241 4.50 13.50 -10.23
N LEU A 242 3.89 12.72 -11.11
CA LEU A 242 3.62 13.11 -12.50
C LEU A 242 2.19 13.62 -12.72
N ASP A 243 1.43 13.83 -11.65
CA ASP A 243 0.04 14.29 -11.66
C ASP A 243 -0.87 13.55 -12.66
N LYS A 244 -0.75 12.23 -12.72
CA LYS A 244 -1.45 11.42 -13.73
C LYS A 244 -2.95 11.28 -13.50
N LYS A 245 -3.44 11.61 -12.31
CA LYS A 245 -4.85 11.53 -11.92
C LYS A 245 -5.47 10.15 -12.21
N ARG A 246 -4.68 9.09 -11.92
CA ARG A 246 -5.12 7.72 -12.11
C ARG A 246 -6.21 7.36 -11.10
N ILE A 247 -7.18 6.57 -11.55
CA ILE A 247 -8.14 5.93 -10.64
C ILE A 247 -7.51 4.60 -10.21
N LEU A 248 -7.17 4.52 -8.93
CA LEU A 248 -6.48 3.36 -8.33
C LEU A 248 -7.21 2.92 -7.06
N PRO A 249 -7.34 1.61 -6.79
CA PRO A 249 -7.89 1.13 -5.52
C PRO A 249 -6.82 1.24 -4.42
N CYS A 250 -7.02 2.20 -3.52
CA CYS A 250 -6.13 2.47 -2.38
C CYS A 250 -6.93 2.50 -1.09
N ALA A 251 -6.29 2.23 0.06
CA ALA A 251 -6.92 2.48 1.34
C ALA A 251 -6.96 4.00 1.59
N ALA A 252 -8.17 4.51 1.78
CA ALA A 252 -8.48 5.91 2.05
C ALA A 252 -9.31 6.03 3.32
N TYR A 253 -9.14 7.13 4.06
CA TYR A 253 -9.96 7.43 5.23
C TYR A 253 -11.35 7.89 4.81
N LEU A 254 -12.37 7.11 5.13
CA LEU A 254 -13.76 7.36 4.75
C LEU A 254 -14.45 8.24 5.79
N GLN A 255 -15.25 9.19 5.31
CA GLN A 255 -16.07 10.11 6.11
C GLN A 255 -17.51 10.12 5.57
N GLY A 256 -18.13 8.93 5.49
CA GLY A 256 -19.47 8.72 5.01
C GLY A 256 -19.56 8.08 3.63
N GLU A 257 -18.47 8.05 2.87
CA GLU A 257 -18.45 7.35 1.58
C GLU A 257 -18.76 5.85 1.79
N TYR A 258 -19.52 5.26 0.90
CA TYR A 258 -20.03 3.89 1.01
C TYR A 258 -20.87 3.61 2.28
N GLY A 259 -21.29 4.65 3.03
CA GLY A 259 -21.96 4.53 4.33
C GLY A 259 -21.00 4.11 5.45
N ILE A 260 -19.69 4.28 5.26
CA ILE A 260 -18.65 3.94 6.24
C ILE A 260 -17.99 5.23 6.70
N ASP A 261 -17.79 5.39 8.01
CA ASP A 261 -17.21 6.60 8.61
C ASP A 261 -16.10 6.25 9.59
N GLY A 262 -15.04 7.05 9.59
CA GLY A 262 -13.97 6.97 10.58
C GLY A 262 -12.99 5.82 10.41
N LEU A 263 -12.88 5.22 9.21
CA LEU A 263 -12.02 4.07 8.95
C LEU A 263 -11.24 4.23 7.63
N PHE A 264 -10.02 3.70 7.60
CA PHE A 264 -9.34 3.43 6.33
C PHE A 264 -9.91 2.16 5.70
N LEU A 265 -10.22 2.24 4.42
CA LEU A 265 -10.70 1.10 3.65
C LEU A 265 -10.31 1.24 2.17
N GLY A 266 -10.00 0.12 1.52
CA GLY A 266 -9.68 0.08 0.09
C GLY A 266 -10.90 0.45 -0.76
N VAL A 267 -10.78 1.55 -1.51
CA VAL A 267 -11.82 2.10 -2.42
C VAL A 267 -11.16 2.70 -3.66
N PRO A 268 -11.88 2.88 -4.77
CA PRO A 268 -11.34 3.59 -5.93
C PRO A 268 -11.11 5.07 -5.59
N VAL A 269 -9.89 5.54 -5.79
CA VAL A 269 -9.54 6.94 -5.58
C VAL A 269 -8.91 7.55 -6.82
N LYS A 270 -9.20 8.80 -7.11
CA LYS A 270 -8.43 9.59 -8.06
C LYS A 270 -7.17 10.10 -7.36
N LEU A 271 -6.02 9.61 -7.79
CA LEU A 271 -4.72 9.89 -7.19
C LEU A 271 -3.92 10.83 -8.09
N GLY A 272 -3.58 12.00 -7.58
CA GLY A 272 -2.83 13.04 -8.30
C GLY A 272 -1.84 13.77 -7.40
N ALA A 273 -1.37 14.93 -7.82
CA ALA A 273 -0.34 15.71 -7.13
C ALA A 273 -0.73 16.15 -5.71
N GLY A 274 -2.02 16.25 -5.40
CA GLY A 274 -2.54 16.56 -4.06
C GLY A 274 -2.68 15.33 -3.14
N GLY A 275 -2.36 14.14 -3.60
CA GLY A 275 -2.71 12.89 -2.94
C GLY A 275 -4.04 12.35 -3.47
N ILE A 276 -4.95 11.98 -2.57
CA ILE A 276 -6.33 11.58 -2.93
C ILE A 276 -7.11 12.86 -3.27
N GLU A 277 -7.43 13.05 -4.55
CA GLU A 277 -8.22 14.19 -5.01
C GLU A 277 -9.72 13.92 -4.98
N GLU A 278 -10.11 12.65 -5.03
CA GLU A 278 -11.51 12.24 -5.03
C GLU A 278 -11.61 10.76 -4.61
N ILE A 279 -12.60 10.43 -3.78
CA ILE A 279 -13.02 9.05 -3.51
C ILE A 279 -14.22 8.76 -4.42
N ILE A 280 -14.07 7.76 -5.30
CA ILE A 280 -15.11 7.43 -6.27
C ILE A 280 -16.00 6.34 -5.70
N GLN A 281 -17.30 6.64 -5.59
CA GLN A 281 -18.30 5.67 -5.15
C GLN A 281 -18.89 4.95 -6.37
N VAL A 282 -18.57 3.67 -6.50
CA VAL A 282 -19.16 2.80 -7.52
C VAL A 282 -20.41 2.12 -6.97
N GLN A 283 -21.36 1.81 -7.86
CA GLN A 283 -22.53 1.01 -7.46
C GLN A 283 -22.07 -0.42 -7.17
N LEU A 284 -22.45 -0.91 -6.01
CA LEU A 284 -22.18 -2.27 -5.57
C LEU A 284 -23.48 -3.09 -5.63
N SER A 285 -23.36 -4.35 -5.99
CA SER A 285 -24.46 -5.31 -5.77
C SER A 285 -24.72 -5.48 -4.27
N SER A 286 -25.86 -6.05 -3.92
CA SER A 286 -26.20 -6.31 -2.51
C SER A 286 -25.17 -7.24 -1.83
N GLU A 287 -24.63 -8.20 -2.59
CA GLU A 287 -23.59 -9.14 -2.12
C GLU A 287 -22.25 -8.42 -1.90
N GLU A 288 -21.83 -7.59 -2.86
CA GLU A 288 -20.60 -6.79 -2.75
C GLU A 288 -20.68 -5.77 -1.60
N LYS A 289 -21.85 -5.12 -1.43
CA LYS A 289 -22.05 -4.19 -0.30
C LYS A 289 -21.99 -4.91 1.04
N ALA A 290 -22.64 -6.06 1.19
CA ALA A 290 -22.57 -6.85 2.41
C ALA A 290 -21.13 -7.34 2.70
N ALA A 291 -20.39 -7.72 1.66
CA ALA A 291 -18.98 -8.09 1.80
C ALA A 291 -18.10 -6.90 2.23
N LEU A 292 -18.36 -5.71 1.68
CA LEU A 292 -17.64 -4.48 2.05
C LEU A 292 -17.93 -4.08 3.50
N ASP A 293 -19.20 -4.19 3.96
CA ASP A 293 -19.58 -3.90 5.34
C ASP A 293 -18.91 -4.87 6.32
N LYS A 294 -18.86 -6.15 5.97
CA LYS A 294 -18.11 -7.16 6.75
C LYS A 294 -16.63 -6.83 6.81
N SER A 295 -16.05 -6.41 5.70
CA SER A 295 -14.64 -6.01 5.62
C SER A 295 -14.35 -4.79 6.50
N ALA A 296 -15.22 -3.78 6.45
CA ALA A 296 -15.13 -2.60 7.32
C ALA A 296 -15.23 -2.98 8.81
N GLY A 297 -16.11 -3.93 9.16
CA GLY A 297 -16.20 -4.48 10.52
C GLY A 297 -14.89 -5.08 11.02
N ALA A 298 -14.19 -5.84 10.18
CA ALA A 298 -12.91 -6.44 10.53
C ALA A 298 -11.80 -5.37 10.72
N VAL A 299 -11.80 -4.31 9.92
CA VAL A 299 -10.88 -3.18 10.13
C VAL A 299 -11.20 -2.42 11.41
N LYS A 300 -12.49 -2.20 11.69
CA LYS A 300 -12.95 -1.53 12.91
C LYS A 300 -12.47 -2.23 14.17
N GLU A 301 -12.54 -3.56 14.21
CA GLU A 301 -12.02 -4.36 15.33
C GLU A 301 -10.53 -4.08 15.61
N LEU A 302 -9.71 -3.95 14.56
CA LEU A 302 -8.29 -3.63 14.72
C LEU A 302 -8.08 -2.20 15.26
N VAL A 303 -8.83 -1.24 14.76
CA VAL A 303 -8.74 0.16 15.21
C VAL A 303 -9.20 0.29 16.67
N GLU A 304 -10.28 -0.41 17.07
CA GLU A 304 -10.74 -0.45 18.45
C GLU A 304 -9.71 -1.10 19.39
N ALA A 305 -9.04 -2.16 18.96
CA ALA A 305 -7.95 -2.78 19.73
C ALA A 305 -6.78 -1.82 19.95
N MET A 306 -6.40 -1.03 18.93
CA MET A 306 -5.37 0.00 19.06
C MET A 306 -5.77 1.10 20.04
N ALA A 307 -7.00 1.61 19.95
CA ALA A 307 -7.52 2.64 20.84
C ALA A 307 -7.57 2.19 22.31
N ASN A 308 -7.99 0.95 22.57
CA ASN A 308 -8.02 0.35 23.90
C ASN A 308 -6.62 0.23 24.52
N ARG A 309 -5.60 -0.15 23.72
CA ARG A 309 -4.21 -0.18 24.17
C ARG A 309 -3.71 1.22 24.54
N ALA A 310 -3.96 2.21 23.68
CA ALA A 310 -3.54 3.59 23.94
C ALA A 310 -4.13 4.14 25.24
N ALA A 311 -5.41 3.83 25.53
CA ALA A 311 -6.07 4.23 26.77
C ALA A 311 -5.44 3.57 28.03
N THR A 312 -5.01 2.31 27.94
CA THR A 312 -4.38 1.59 29.05
C THR A 312 -2.95 2.04 29.33
N THR A 313 -2.21 2.46 28.31
CA THR A 313 -0.82 2.95 28.46
C THR A 313 -0.75 4.43 28.89
N SER A 314 -1.84 5.18 28.74
CA SER A 314 -1.94 6.60 29.12
C SER A 314 -2.47 6.80 30.55
N SER A 315 -2.84 5.73 31.26
CA SER A 315 -3.25 5.80 32.67
C SER A 315 -1.99 5.85 33.57
N PRO A 316 -1.85 6.84 34.47
CA PRO A 316 -0.66 7.06 35.28
C PRO A 316 -0.42 5.94 36.28
#